data_2618d25c9f4e21a7d003432407b7f7b9
#
_entry.id   2618d25c9f4e21a7d003432407b7f7b9
#
_cell.length_a   1.000
_cell.length_b   1.000
_cell.length_c   1.000
_cell.angle_alpha   90.00
_cell.angle_beta   90.00
_cell.angle_gamma   90.00
#
_symmetry.space_group_name_H-M   'P 1'
#
loop_
_entity.id
_entity.type
_entity.pdbx_description
1 polymer ?
#
loop_
_entity_poly.entity_id
_entity_poly.type
_entity_poly.pdbx_seq_one_letter_code
_entity_poly.pdbx_strand_id
1 'polypeptide(L)'
;MSFKYSPFSKKQLQLLTWWLPTSPYNKANGVIAEGAVRAGKTVIMGLSFVMWGMATFSGVNFALCGKTVSSARRNIVEPLSELLKMRGYKVIDRKTEGKLIVSHEGNINIFYIFGGKDESSAALIQGLTLAGVLFDEVALMPRSFVEQAIARCSVEGAKYWFNCNPEGPRHWFKVEHIDKAKERKYVRLHFNLEDNPSLSAETIEKYHAMFTGIFYRRFILGEWAFADGVIYSSIPESTFYSNDQRAKVLPIKVQEKDVHPFYAADYGTTNPMVYLEMYKYSKPGDSIPYFYIDREYCWNSAERFRQKTDAEYVSDFKDFLTDQRYKFLIVDPSADSLYVAHQQAGTRIMKAKNDVRPGISMVSTLFSIGHIFINKDECPNLVAELGLYQWDAKKGEKGIEEPIKQNDHSCDAMRYGIFTTTSKYEVFGRV
;
A
#
# COMPACT_ATOMS: atom_id res chain seq x y z
N MET A 1 21.40 -10.48 12.41
CA MET A 1 21.84 -9.07 12.49
C MET A 1 21.27 -8.47 13.74
N SER A 2 22.11 -7.94 14.67
CA SER A 2 21.61 -7.24 15.84
C SER A 2 21.14 -5.85 15.41
N PHE A 3 19.87 -5.52 15.62
CA PHE A 3 19.36 -4.17 15.41
C PHE A 3 20.05 -3.20 16.38
N LYS A 4 20.87 -2.32 15.85
CA LYS A 4 21.37 -1.14 16.58
C LYS A 4 20.28 -0.08 16.54
N TYR A 5 19.60 0.16 17.67
CA TYR A 5 18.68 1.28 17.77
C TYR A 5 19.46 2.59 17.93
N SER A 6 19.24 3.52 17.02
CA SER A 6 19.69 4.91 17.22
C SER A 6 18.87 5.56 18.34
N PRO A 7 19.41 6.56 19.05
CA PRO A 7 18.65 7.33 20.03
C PRO A 7 17.38 7.90 19.40
N PHE A 8 16.28 7.92 20.13
CA PHE A 8 15.02 8.48 19.65
C PHE A 8 15.13 9.98 19.37
N SER A 9 14.52 10.45 18.29
CA SER A 9 14.36 11.88 18.03
C SER A 9 13.45 12.55 19.08
N LYS A 10 13.51 13.89 19.16
CA LYS A 10 12.66 14.66 20.08
C LYS A 10 11.17 14.35 19.87
N LYS A 11 10.70 14.25 18.61
CA LYS A 11 9.31 13.91 18.29
C LYS A 11 8.96 12.47 18.67
N GLN A 12 9.88 11.53 18.45
CA GLN A 12 9.69 10.15 18.89
C GLN A 12 9.61 10.05 20.41
N LEU A 13 10.45 10.78 21.16
CA LEU A 13 10.36 10.85 22.61
C LEU A 13 9.02 11.46 23.06
N GLN A 14 8.58 12.55 22.43
CA GLN A 14 7.29 13.16 22.71
C GLN A 14 6.14 12.17 22.46
N LEU A 15 6.16 11.43 21.35
CA LEU A 15 5.18 10.39 21.02
C LEU A 15 5.21 9.24 22.02
N LEU A 16 6.38 8.86 22.50
CA LEU A 16 6.55 7.81 23.51
C LEU A 16 5.98 8.19 24.87
N THR A 17 6.11 9.46 25.29
CA THR A 17 5.93 9.92 26.67
C THR A 17 4.79 10.90 26.89
N TRP A 18 3.98 11.23 25.88
CA TRP A 18 2.92 12.25 25.96
C TRP A 18 1.90 11.99 27.08
N TRP A 19 1.69 10.74 27.46
CA TRP A 19 0.73 10.28 28.47
C TRP A 19 1.29 10.28 29.91
N LEU A 20 2.60 10.45 30.10
CA LEU A 20 3.20 10.47 31.43
C LEU A 20 2.66 11.62 32.27
N PRO A 21 2.52 11.45 33.61
CA PRO A 21 2.04 12.51 34.49
C PRO A 21 2.82 13.83 34.41
N THR A 22 4.12 13.75 34.07
CA THR A 22 5.00 14.91 33.89
C THR A 22 4.87 15.58 32.53
N SER A 23 4.16 14.98 31.58
CA SER A 23 3.95 15.54 30.25
C SER A 23 2.91 16.66 30.27
N PRO A 24 3.13 17.78 29.56
CA PRO A 24 2.10 18.82 29.40
C PRO A 24 0.84 18.32 28.65
N TYR A 25 0.93 17.15 28.03
CA TYR A 25 -0.12 16.52 27.22
C TYR A 25 -0.86 15.40 27.96
N ASN A 26 -0.57 15.12 29.23
CA ASN A 26 -1.11 13.99 29.98
C ASN A 26 -2.64 13.95 30.05
N LYS A 27 -3.30 15.13 29.98
CA LYS A 27 -4.76 15.28 29.98
C LYS A 27 -5.41 15.09 28.61
N ALA A 28 -4.61 14.87 27.54
CA ALA A 28 -5.15 14.61 26.23
C ALA A 28 -5.81 13.22 26.15
N ASN A 29 -6.87 13.12 25.31
CA ASN A 29 -7.60 11.88 25.10
C ASN A 29 -6.87 10.93 24.16
N GLY A 30 -5.96 11.44 23.33
CA GLY A 30 -5.23 10.62 22.36
C GLY A 30 -4.11 11.37 21.66
N VAL A 31 -3.38 10.65 20.82
CA VAL A 31 -2.30 11.18 20.00
C VAL A 31 -2.49 10.76 18.54
N ILE A 32 -2.26 11.71 17.64
CA ILE A 32 -2.20 11.48 16.19
C ILE A 32 -0.75 11.68 15.76
N ALA A 33 -0.12 10.63 15.23
CA ALA A 33 1.16 10.71 14.54
C ALA A 33 0.93 10.56 13.04
N GLU A 34 1.04 11.66 12.30
CA GLU A 34 0.84 11.70 10.86
C GLU A 34 2.10 12.17 10.13
N GLY A 35 2.19 11.95 8.84
CA GLY A 35 3.29 12.49 8.03
C GLY A 35 4.00 11.43 7.20
N ALA A 36 5.26 11.68 6.85
CA ALA A 36 6.06 10.91 5.90
C ALA A 36 6.13 9.42 6.22
N VAL A 37 6.27 8.60 5.18
CA VAL A 37 6.59 7.18 5.35
C VAL A 37 7.99 7.02 5.98
N ARG A 38 8.24 5.87 6.63
CA ARG A 38 9.55 5.58 7.25
C ARG A 38 10.01 6.56 8.34
N ALA A 39 9.18 7.46 8.78
CA ALA A 39 9.48 8.41 9.86
C ALA A 39 9.56 7.76 11.26
N GLY A 40 9.42 6.42 11.36
CA GLY A 40 9.56 5.68 12.62
C GLY A 40 8.33 5.76 13.54
N LYS A 41 7.16 6.16 13.02
CA LYS A 41 5.92 6.33 13.79
C LYS A 41 5.41 5.03 14.43
N THR A 42 5.21 3.97 13.63
CA THR A 42 4.50 2.74 14.03
C THR A 42 5.12 2.05 15.25
N VAL A 43 6.44 1.86 15.24
CA VAL A 43 7.15 1.15 16.31
C VAL A 43 7.07 1.92 17.63
N ILE A 44 7.28 3.24 17.59
CA ILE A 44 7.22 4.10 18.77
C ILE A 44 5.79 4.20 19.32
N MET A 45 4.79 4.26 18.43
CA MET A 45 3.38 4.25 18.87
C MET A 45 3.01 2.96 19.54
N GLY A 46 3.39 1.81 19.00
CA GLY A 46 3.16 0.52 19.62
C GLY A 46 3.78 0.43 21.02
N LEU A 47 5.04 0.87 21.15
CA LEU A 47 5.74 0.89 22.42
C LEU A 47 5.06 1.85 23.41
N SER A 48 4.73 3.08 23.00
CA SER A 48 4.01 4.08 23.80
C SER A 48 2.69 3.54 24.34
N PHE A 49 1.92 2.91 23.47
CA PHE A 49 0.59 2.37 23.79
C PHE A 49 0.65 1.24 24.82
N VAL A 50 1.54 0.27 24.62
CA VAL A 50 1.66 -0.84 25.55
C VAL A 50 2.25 -0.39 26.88
N MET A 51 3.29 0.45 26.89
CA MET A 51 3.85 0.99 28.12
C MET A 51 2.82 1.77 28.92
N TRP A 52 2.01 2.61 28.29
CA TRP A 52 0.90 3.30 28.95
C TRP A 52 -0.11 2.32 29.53
N GLY A 53 -0.58 1.34 28.74
CA GLY A 53 -1.56 0.37 29.19
C GLY A 53 -1.08 -0.45 30.38
N MET A 54 0.19 -0.85 30.38
CA MET A 54 0.80 -1.61 31.48
C MET A 54 1.09 -0.76 32.72
N ALA A 55 1.38 0.52 32.55
CA ALA A 55 1.62 1.44 33.69
C ALA A 55 0.31 1.93 34.33
N THR A 56 -0.81 1.91 33.61
CA THR A 56 -2.06 2.53 34.05
C THR A 56 -3.11 1.51 34.51
N PHE A 57 -3.12 0.31 33.91
CA PHE A 57 -4.19 -0.67 34.11
C PHE A 57 -3.67 -2.08 34.36
N SER A 58 -4.52 -2.89 35.00
CA SER A 58 -4.33 -4.34 35.14
C SER A 58 -5.67 -5.06 34.95
N GLY A 59 -5.67 -6.19 34.26
CA GLY A 59 -6.85 -7.01 34.01
C GLY A 59 -7.82 -6.46 32.96
N VAL A 60 -7.38 -5.55 32.08
CA VAL A 60 -8.26 -4.94 31.07
C VAL A 60 -7.84 -5.30 29.66
N ASN A 61 -8.72 -4.95 28.70
CA ASN A 61 -8.51 -5.22 27.28
C ASN A 61 -8.15 -3.95 26.50
N PHE A 62 -7.33 -4.14 25.47
CA PHE A 62 -6.91 -3.14 24.51
C PHE A 62 -7.07 -3.67 23.09
N ALA A 63 -7.06 -2.79 22.08
CA ALA A 63 -7.07 -3.19 20.67
C ALA A 63 -5.86 -2.64 19.90
N LEU A 64 -5.26 -3.50 19.08
CA LEU A 64 -4.24 -3.19 18.08
C LEU A 64 -4.87 -3.40 16.70
N CYS A 65 -5.14 -2.32 15.98
CA CYS A 65 -5.86 -2.33 14.71
C CYS A 65 -4.93 -1.99 13.55
N GLY A 66 -4.91 -2.83 12.53
CA GLY A 66 -4.25 -2.55 11.24
C GLY A 66 -5.24 -2.66 10.09
N LYS A 67 -4.83 -2.35 8.86
CA LYS A 67 -5.65 -2.55 7.66
C LYS A 67 -6.11 -4.02 7.51
N THR A 68 -5.25 -4.95 7.86
CA THR A 68 -5.54 -6.39 7.99
C THR A 68 -4.89 -6.93 9.23
N VAL A 69 -5.36 -8.08 9.74
CA VAL A 69 -4.71 -8.78 10.86
C VAL A 69 -3.23 -9.09 10.54
N SER A 70 -2.95 -9.51 9.30
CA SER A 70 -1.58 -9.80 8.86
C SER A 70 -0.69 -8.56 8.85
N SER A 71 -1.20 -7.39 8.43
CA SER A 71 -0.43 -6.14 8.48
C SER A 71 -0.22 -5.67 9.91
N ALA A 72 -1.24 -5.73 10.77
CA ALA A 72 -1.10 -5.41 12.19
C ALA A 72 -0.04 -6.28 12.88
N ARG A 73 -0.04 -7.59 12.61
CA ARG A 73 0.97 -8.49 13.16
C ARG A 73 2.38 -8.13 12.73
N ARG A 74 2.58 -7.98 11.44
CA ARG A 74 3.90 -7.69 10.87
C ARG A 74 4.44 -6.32 11.26
N ASN A 75 3.58 -5.29 11.21
CA ASN A 75 4.02 -3.91 11.40
C ASN A 75 4.09 -3.52 12.89
N ILE A 76 3.24 -4.09 13.74
CA ILE A 76 3.15 -3.71 15.16
C ILE A 76 3.63 -4.87 16.03
N VAL A 77 2.98 -6.04 15.95
CA VAL A 77 3.09 -7.10 16.95
C VAL A 77 4.48 -7.71 16.99
N GLU A 78 5.05 -8.05 15.85
CA GLU A 78 6.36 -8.71 15.77
C GLU A 78 7.49 -7.80 16.30
N PRO A 79 7.68 -6.56 15.81
CA PRO A 79 8.74 -5.69 16.32
C PRO A 79 8.48 -5.26 17.78
N LEU A 80 7.23 -5.04 18.16
CA LEU A 80 6.86 -4.66 19.51
C LEU A 80 7.15 -5.76 20.54
N SER A 81 6.87 -7.02 20.18
CA SER A 81 7.10 -8.16 21.08
C SER A 81 8.58 -8.31 21.46
N GLU A 82 9.49 -8.11 20.51
CA GLU A 82 10.93 -8.13 20.77
C GLU A 82 11.35 -6.97 21.68
N LEU A 83 10.90 -5.76 21.36
CA LEU A 83 11.21 -4.56 22.16
C LEU A 83 10.71 -4.65 23.59
N LEU A 84 9.53 -5.20 23.83
CA LEU A 84 8.96 -5.38 25.14
C LEU A 84 9.75 -6.43 25.95
N LYS A 85 10.10 -7.57 25.33
CA LYS A 85 10.92 -8.60 25.99
C LYS A 85 12.28 -8.05 26.43
N MET A 86 12.92 -7.24 25.61
CA MET A 86 14.20 -6.57 25.94
C MET A 86 14.06 -5.61 27.14
N ARG A 87 12.84 -5.15 27.47
CA ARG A 87 12.52 -4.28 28.62
C ARG A 87 11.92 -5.03 29.81
N GLY A 88 12.02 -6.36 29.83
CA GLY A 88 11.56 -7.18 30.94
C GLY A 88 10.07 -7.52 30.95
N TYR A 89 9.33 -7.17 29.88
CA TYR A 89 7.92 -7.61 29.75
C TYR A 89 7.85 -9.07 29.31
N LYS A 90 6.94 -9.84 29.90
CA LYS A 90 6.59 -11.16 29.40
C LYS A 90 5.46 -11.01 28.38
N VAL A 91 5.69 -11.49 27.16
CA VAL A 91 4.75 -11.41 26.04
C VAL A 91 4.40 -12.80 25.56
N ILE A 92 3.10 -13.13 25.57
CA ILE A 92 2.56 -14.40 25.07
C ILE A 92 1.65 -14.09 23.88
N ASP A 93 2.05 -14.53 22.68
CA ASP A 93 1.26 -14.38 21.46
C ASP A 93 0.34 -15.59 21.26
N ARG A 94 -0.96 -15.39 21.41
CA ARG A 94 -2.02 -16.35 21.14
C ARG A 94 -2.55 -16.16 19.72
N LYS A 95 -1.78 -16.62 18.73
CA LYS A 95 -2.03 -16.37 17.30
C LYS A 95 -3.43 -16.80 16.85
N THR A 96 -3.88 -17.97 17.27
CA THR A 96 -5.21 -18.52 16.94
C THR A 96 -6.36 -17.76 17.59
N GLU A 97 -6.11 -17.12 18.72
CA GLU A 97 -7.10 -16.32 19.45
C GLU A 97 -7.04 -14.83 19.09
N GLY A 98 -6.12 -14.43 18.20
CA GLY A 98 -5.98 -13.04 17.77
C GLY A 98 -5.61 -12.07 18.88
N LYS A 99 -4.81 -12.49 19.89
CA LYS A 99 -4.47 -11.63 21.03
C LYS A 99 -3.04 -11.81 21.53
N LEU A 100 -2.51 -10.74 22.13
CA LEU A 100 -1.30 -10.76 22.96
C LEU A 100 -1.69 -10.66 24.44
N ILE A 101 -1.05 -11.44 25.29
CA ILE A 101 -1.09 -11.28 26.72
C ILE A 101 0.27 -10.68 27.13
N VAL A 102 0.23 -9.50 27.74
CA VAL A 102 1.44 -8.80 28.22
C VAL A 102 1.39 -8.72 29.73
N SER A 103 2.49 -9.10 30.38
CA SER A 103 2.61 -8.98 31.83
C SER A 103 3.94 -8.33 32.22
N HIS A 104 3.90 -7.46 33.25
CA HIS A 104 5.05 -6.76 33.79
C HIS A 104 4.74 -6.30 35.22
N GLU A 105 5.66 -6.53 36.15
CA GLU A 105 5.55 -6.10 37.55
C GLU A 105 4.19 -6.44 38.21
N GLY A 106 3.67 -7.64 37.95
CA GLY A 106 2.38 -8.11 38.52
C GLY A 106 1.15 -7.69 37.70
N ASN A 107 1.24 -6.71 36.80
CA ASN A 107 0.13 -6.31 35.96
C ASN A 107 0.04 -7.27 34.76
N ILE A 108 -1.20 -7.59 34.34
CA ILE A 108 -1.49 -8.44 33.18
C ILE A 108 -2.62 -7.80 32.40
N ASN A 109 -2.39 -7.55 31.08
CA ASN A 109 -3.39 -7.00 30.18
C ASN A 109 -3.45 -7.79 28.87
N ILE A 110 -4.59 -7.69 28.17
CA ILE A 110 -4.86 -8.38 26.91
C ILE A 110 -4.97 -7.36 25.79
N PHE A 111 -4.21 -7.56 24.70
CA PHE A 111 -4.22 -6.74 23.50
C PHE A 111 -4.77 -7.57 22.34
N TYR A 112 -6.01 -7.29 21.92
CA TYR A 112 -6.65 -7.94 20.79
C TYR A 112 -6.15 -7.34 19.48
N ILE A 113 -6.01 -8.18 18.45
CA ILE A 113 -5.49 -7.79 17.13
C ILE A 113 -6.61 -7.85 16.11
N PHE A 114 -6.93 -6.71 15.49
CA PHE A 114 -8.00 -6.59 14.51
C PHE A 114 -7.51 -6.08 13.15
N GLY A 115 -8.24 -6.46 12.09
CA GLY A 115 -8.10 -5.92 10.75
C GLY A 115 -9.33 -5.11 10.37
N GLY A 116 -9.15 -3.84 10.01
CA GLY A 116 -10.18 -2.96 9.47
C GLY A 116 -10.14 -2.94 7.94
N LYS A 117 -10.50 -4.05 7.28
CA LYS A 117 -10.39 -4.20 5.83
C LYS A 117 -11.53 -3.48 5.09
N ASP A 118 -12.75 -3.66 5.55
CA ASP A 118 -13.99 -3.21 4.94
C ASP A 118 -15.04 -2.88 6.02
N GLU A 119 -16.21 -2.40 5.61
CA GLU A 119 -17.30 -2.00 6.51
C GLU A 119 -17.78 -3.13 7.44
N SER A 120 -17.71 -4.39 6.99
CA SER A 120 -18.10 -5.55 7.81
C SER A 120 -17.18 -5.78 9.00
N SER A 121 -15.95 -5.25 8.93
CA SER A 121 -14.96 -5.37 10.00
C SER A 121 -15.40 -4.70 11.31
N ALA A 122 -16.34 -3.74 11.26
CA ALA A 122 -16.89 -3.08 12.44
C ALA A 122 -17.59 -4.09 13.40
N ALA A 123 -18.14 -5.17 12.86
CA ALA A 123 -18.79 -6.21 13.66
C ALA A 123 -17.79 -7.00 14.55
N LEU A 124 -16.53 -7.11 14.14
CA LEU A 124 -15.50 -7.89 14.84
C LEU A 124 -15.14 -7.33 16.22
N ILE A 125 -15.32 -6.03 16.43
CA ILE A 125 -14.95 -5.36 17.69
C ILE A 125 -16.17 -5.14 18.59
N GLN A 126 -17.36 -5.55 18.16
CA GLN A 126 -18.58 -5.46 18.98
C GLN A 126 -18.50 -6.37 20.21
N GLY A 127 -19.11 -5.95 21.29
CA GLY A 127 -19.17 -6.72 22.55
C GLY A 127 -17.92 -6.62 23.42
N LEU A 128 -16.86 -5.96 22.99
CA LEU A 128 -15.67 -5.73 23.83
C LEU A 128 -15.78 -4.43 24.61
N THR A 129 -15.21 -4.44 25.82
CA THR A 129 -14.91 -3.24 26.59
C THR A 129 -13.41 -3.02 26.59
N LEU A 130 -12.96 -1.85 26.12
CA LEU A 130 -11.56 -1.52 25.91
C LEU A 130 -11.13 -0.35 26.81
N ALA A 131 -9.88 -0.39 27.28
CA ALA A 131 -9.23 0.74 27.93
C ALA A 131 -8.48 1.63 26.93
N GLY A 132 -8.27 1.17 25.72
CA GLY A 132 -7.65 1.97 24.66
C GLY A 132 -7.51 1.22 23.34
N VAL A 133 -7.21 1.98 22.28
CA VAL A 133 -7.01 1.44 20.95
C VAL A 133 -5.87 2.14 20.24
N LEU A 134 -5.09 1.36 19.51
CA LEU A 134 -4.07 1.83 18.56
C LEU A 134 -4.50 1.45 17.15
N PHE A 135 -4.52 2.44 16.26
CA PHE A 135 -4.76 2.27 14.83
C PHE A 135 -3.48 2.54 14.03
N ASP A 136 -3.00 1.54 13.30
CA ASP A 136 -1.90 1.68 12.35
C ASP A 136 -2.45 1.80 10.93
N GLU A 137 -2.01 2.82 10.20
CA GLU A 137 -2.54 3.19 8.89
C GLU A 137 -4.07 3.51 8.94
N VAL A 138 -4.52 4.28 9.93
CA VAL A 138 -5.94 4.57 10.17
C VAL A 138 -6.65 5.20 8.96
N ALA A 139 -5.96 5.96 8.15
CA ALA A 139 -6.51 6.54 6.92
C ALA A 139 -6.93 5.48 5.87
N LEU A 140 -6.43 4.25 5.97
CA LEU A 140 -6.81 3.15 5.08
C LEU A 140 -7.98 2.32 5.61
N MET A 141 -8.46 2.60 6.82
CA MET A 141 -9.55 1.85 7.44
C MET A 141 -10.91 2.48 7.15
N PRO A 142 -11.99 1.69 7.10
CA PRO A 142 -13.35 2.22 7.04
C PRO A 142 -13.65 3.08 8.26
N ARG A 143 -14.37 4.17 8.05
CA ARG A 143 -14.80 5.08 9.12
C ARG A 143 -15.60 4.35 10.18
N SER A 144 -16.56 3.52 9.77
CA SER A 144 -17.41 2.72 10.65
C SER A 144 -16.62 1.84 11.63
N PHE A 145 -15.55 1.20 11.16
CA PHE A 145 -14.68 0.38 11.99
C PHE A 145 -13.97 1.21 13.07
N VAL A 146 -13.42 2.36 12.69
CA VAL A 146 -12.68 3.25 13.62
C VAL A 146 -13.63 3.85 14.65
N GLU A 147 -14.80 4.34 14.24
CA GLU A 147 -15.82 4.88 15.15
C GLU A 147 -16.32 3.81 16.12
N GLN A 148 -16.55 2.59 15.64
CA GLN A 148 -16.96 1.48 16.49
C GLN A 148 -15.88 1.13 17.53
N ALA A 149 -14.61 1.07 17.14
CA ALA A 149 -13.52 0.80 18.04
C ALA A 149 -13.37 1.87 19.13
N ILE A 150 -13.49 3.16 18.75
CA ILE A 150 -13.50 4.28 19.69
C ILE A 150 -14.68 4.15 20.69
N ALA A 151 -15.87 3.81 20.21
CA ALA A 151 -17.06 3.63 21.04
C ALA A 151 -16.92 2.47 22.05
N ARG A 152 -16.06 1.48 21.80
CA ARG A 152 -15.77 0.39 22.75
C ARG A 152 -14.81 0.81 23.85
N CYS A 153 -14.11 1.92 23.74
CA CYS A 153 -13.20 2.43 24.76
C CYS A 153 -13.98 3.15 25.87
N SER A 154 -14.66 2.36 26.70
CA SER A 154 -15.55 2.85 27.78
C SER A 154 -14.97 2.68 29.19
N VAL A 155 -13.74 2.18 29.34
CA VAL A 155 -13.03 2.17 30.62
C VAL A 155 -12.63 3.61 30.97
N GLU A 156 -12.79 4.01 32.23
CA GLU A 156 -12.39 5.34 32.71
C GLU A 156 -10.90 5.58 32.44
N GLY A 157 -10.55 6.74 31.86
CA GLY A 157 -9.18 7.07 31.47
C GLY A 157 -8.73 6.49 30.13
N ALA A 158 -9.64 5.89 29.34
CA ALA A 158 -9.33 5.35 28.03
C ALA A 158 -8.69 6.40 27.09
N LYS A 159 -7.73 5.97 26.28
CA LYS A 159 -6.98 6.83 25.36
C LYS A 159 -6.80 6.18 23.98
N TYR A 160 -6.47 7.02 22.97
CA TYR A 160 -6.42 6.65 21.55
C TYR A 160 -5.07 6.97 20.92
N TRP A 161 -4.55 6.06 20.09
CA TRP A 161 -3.35 6.25 19.27
C TRP A 161 -3.70 6.09 17.80
N PHE A 162 -3.44 7.11 16.99
CA PHE A 162 -3.73 7.10 15.55
C PHE A 162 -2.44 7.33 14.77
N ASN A 163 -2.07 6.38 13.93
CA ASN A 163 -0.93 6.48 13.01
C ASN A 163 -1.44 6.48 11.58
N CYS A 164 -0.98 7.42 10.75
CA CYS A 164 -1.27 7.43 9.32
C CYS A 164 -0.21 8.15 8.50
N ASN A 165 -0.23 7.85 7.21
CA ASN A 165 0.34 8.70 6.19
C ASN A 165 -0.79 9.55 5.58
N PRO A 166 -0.49 10.74 5.03
CA PRO A 166 -1.48 11.61 4.42
C PRO A 166 -2.14 11.00 3.19
N GLU A 167 -3.39 11.37 3.01
CA GLU A 167 -4.26 11.11 1.87
C GLU A 167 -4.74 12.44 1.25
N GLY A 168 -5.93 12.47 0.66
CA GLY A 168 -6.54 13.71 0.20
C GLY A 168 -6.96 14.64 1.34
N PRO A 169 -6.95 15.97 1.15
CA PRO A 169 -7.26 16.93 2.21
C PRO A 169 -8.73 16.89 2.67
N ARG A 170 -9.62 16.25 1.90
CA ARG A 170 -11.02 16.01 2.27
C ARG A 170 -11.29 14.61 2.82
N HIS A 171 -10.25 13.85 3.07
CA HIS A 171 -10.38 12.53 3.68
C HIS A 171 -11.05 12.63 5.05
N TRP A 172 -11.98 11.71 5.36
CA TRP A 172 -12.79 11.75 6.59
C TRP A 172 -11.95 11.88 7.86
N PHE A 173 -10.82 11.13 7.94
CA PHE A 173 -9.94 11.17 9.11
C PHE A 173 -9.26 12.55 9.27
N LYS A 174 -8.86 13.18 8.15
CA LYS A 174 -8.30 14.54 8.15
C LYS A 174 -9.33 15.54 8.72
N VAL A 175 -10.54 15.56 8.14
CA VAL A 175 -11.59 16.54 8.47
C VAL A 175 -12.10 16.35 9.90
N GLU A 176 -12.29 15.10 10.35
CA GLU A 176 -12.98 14.83 11.62
C GLU A 176 -12.04 14.61 12.81
N HIS A 177 -10.80 14.22 12.58
CA HIS A 177 -9.84 13.96 13.65
C HIS A 177 -8.65 14.92 13.64
N ILE A 178 -7.98 15.12 12.50
CA ILE A 178 -6.77 15.95 12.45
C ILE A 178 -7.13 17.43 12.58
N ASP A 179 -8.08 17.94 11.78
CA ASP A 179 -8.49 19.34 11.81
C ASP A 179 -9.20 19.70 13.13
N LYS A 180 -9.86 18.71 13.74
CA LYS A 180 -10.52 18.85 15.05
C LYS A 180 -9.69 18.33 16.22
N ALA A 181 -8.37 18.15 16.05
CA ALA A 181 -7.54 17.56 17.09
C ALA A 181 -7.58 18.34 18.42
N LYS A 182 -7.59 19.69 18.35
CA LYS A 182 -7.71 20.54 19.54
C LYS A 182 -9.07 20.37 20.25
N GLU A 183 -10.16 20.36 19.50
CA GLU A 183 -11.52 20.16 20.00
C GLU A 183 -11.68 18.78 20.67
N ARG A 184 -11.13 17.74 20.04
CA ARG A 184 -11.13 16.37 20.56
C ARG A 184 -10.11 16.12 21.68
N LYS A 185 -9.30 17.12 22.01
CA LYS A 185 -8.18 17.03 22.97
C LYS A 185 -7.16 15.96 22.55
N TYR A 186 -6.78 15.93 21.27
CA TYR A 186 -5.72 15.08 20.76
C TYR A 186 -4.41 15.86 20.62
N VAL A 187 -3.31 15.20 20.92
CA VAL A 187 -1.97 15.68 20.57
C VAL A 187 -1.73 15.34 19.12
N ARG A 188 -1.41 16.33 18.28
CA ARG A 188 -1.07 16.11 16.88
C ARG A 188 0.44 16.28 16.70
N LEU A 189 1.08 15.27 16.14
CA LEU A 189 2.51 15.26 15.83
C LEU A 189 2.69 14.95 14.34
N HIS A 190 3.26 15.92 13.63
CA HIS A 190 3.62 15.76 12.23
C HIS A 190 5.06 15.27 12.11
N PHE A 191 5.27 14.16 11.37
CA PHE A 191 6.55 13.50 11.19
C PHE A 191 7.06 13.67 9.76
N ASN A 192 8.30 14.12 9.62
CA ASN A 192 9.07 14.12 8.38
C ASN A 192 9.99 12.90 8.33
N LEU A 193 10.55 12.63 7.17
CA LEU A 193 11.46 11.48 6.97
C LEU A 193 12.71 11.59 7.90
N GLU A 194 13.22 12.80 8.09
CA GLU A 194 14.37 13.13 8.90
C GLU A 194 14.13 12.96 10.41
N ASP A 195 12.88 12.84 10.84
CA ASP A 195 12.56 12.57 12.25
C ASP A 195 12.91 11.14 12.68
N ASN A 196 13.32 10.28 11.74
CA ASN A 196 13.79 8.92 12.01
C ASN A 196 15.33 8.85 12.02
N PRO A 197 15.97 8.88 13.18
CA PRO A 197 17.44 8.85 13.28
C PRO A 197 18.07 7.50 12.88
N SER A 198 17.26 6.50 12.58
CA SER A 198 17.75 5.20 12.09
C SER A 198 17.99 5.17 10.59
N LEU A 199 17.58 6.21 9.84
CA LEU A 199 17.82 6.32 8.41
C LEU A 199 19.18 6.99 8.14
N SER A 200 19.95 6.38 7.23
CA SER A 200 21.17 7.03 6.72
C SER A 200 20.80 8.12 5.69
N ALA A 201 21.70 9.09 5.49
CA ALA A 201 21.53 10.12 4.46
C ALA A 201 21.29 9.51 3.07
N GLU A 202 22.04 8.48 2.71
CA GLU A 202 21.86 7.74 1.46
C GLU A 202 20.45 7.14 1.33
N THR A 203 19.91 6.59 2.43
CA THR A 203 18.54 6.06 2.44
C THR A 203 17.51 7.17 2.25
N ILE A 204 17.71 8.32 2.87
CA ILE A 204 16.83 9.49 2.72
C ILE A 204 16.84 9.98 1.26
N GLU A 205 18.01 10.15 0.65
CA GLU A 205 18.14 10.52 -0.77
C GLU A 205 17.45 9.52 -1.69
N LYS A 206 17.60 8.22 -1.43
CA LYS A 206 16.91 7.17 -2.16
C LYS A 206 15.39 7.35 -2.09
N TYR A 207 14.82 7.64 -0.92
CA TYR A 207 13.37 7.88 -0.78
C TYR A 207 12.92 9.13 -1.53
N HIS A 208 13.70 10.21 -1.51
CA HIS A 208 13.41 11.40 -2.30
C HIS A 208 13.37 11.11 -3.81
N ALA A 209 14.25 10.25 -4.30
CA ALA A 209 14.30 9.86 -5.73
C ALA A 209 13.18 8.88 -6.12
N MET A 210 12.69 8.06 -5.18
CA MET A 210 11.70 7.00 -5.47
C MET A 210 10.29 7.52 -5.72
N PHE A 211 9.91 8.65 -5.10
CA PHE A 211 8.55 9.17 -5.20
C PHE A 211 8.50 10.43 -6.04
N THR A 212 7.41 10.60 -6.81
CA THR A 212 7.16 11.78 -7.64
C THR A 212 5.71 12.25 -7.49
N GLY A 213 5.42 13.46 -7.95
CA GLY A 213 4.06 14.02 -8.00
C GLY A 213 3.36 13.98 -6.65
N ILE A 214 2.13 13.49 -6.64
CA ILE A 214 1.29 13.42 -5.43
C ILE A 214 1.86 12.51 -4.35
N PHE A 215 2.54 11.42 -4.74
CA PHE A 215 3.13 10.48 -3.79
C PHE A 215 4.34 11.06 -3.09
N TYR A 216 5.14 11.90 -3.77
CA TYR A 216 6.22 12.65 -3.14
C TYR A 216 5.67 13.62 -2.08
N ARG A 217 4.64 14.38 -2.41
CA ARG A 217 3.98 15.30 -1.48
C ARG A 217 3.46 14.57 -0.23
N ARG A 218 2.79 13.42 -0.40
CA ARG A 218 2.18 12.68 0.71
C ARG A 218 3.19 11.88 1.50
N PHE A 219 4.05 11.12 0.82
CA PHE A 219 4.88 10.13 1.47
C PHE A 219 6.24 10.67 1.93
N ILE A 220 6.74 11.72 1.27
CA ILE A 220 8.00 12.36 1.65
C ILE A 220 7.77 13.64 2.43
N LEU A 221 6.97 14.57 1.91
CA LEU A 221 6.68 15.83 2.58
C LEU A 221 5.61 15.72 3.67
N GLY A 222 4.88 14.61 3.73
CA GLY A 222 3.83 14.40 4.73
C GLY A 222 2.60 15.29 4.55
N GLU A 223 2.32 15.76 3.33
CA GLU A 223 1.24 16.69 3.04
C GLU A 223 -0.09 15.98 2.74
N TRP A 224 -1.18 16.53 3.27
CA TRP A 224 -2.55 16.17 2.86
C TRP A 224 -2.89 16.92 1.57
N ALA A 225 -2.55 16.34 0.42
CA ALA A 225 -2.63 16.99 -0.87
C ALA A 225 -3.64 16.33 -1.81
N PHE A 226 -4.30 17.13 -2.68
CA PHE A 226 -5.15 16.60 -3.74
C PHE A 226 -4.32 15.83 -4.77
N ALA A 227 -4.88 14.70 -5.21
CA ALA A 227 -4.42 14.02 -6.42
C ALA A 227 -5.14 14.65 -7.61
N ASP A 228 -4.41 15.34 -8.47
CA ASP A 228 -4.90 16.00 -9.67
C ASP A 228 -3.91 15.86 -10.84
N GLY A 229 -4.41 16.10 -12.05
CA GLY A 229 -3.61 16.01 -13.27
C GLY A 229 -3.23 14.59 -13.70
N VAL A 230 -2.22 14.50 -14.55
CA VAL A 230 -1.73 13.23 -15.10
C VAL A 230 -1.09 12.38 -14.02
N ILE A 231 -1.49 11.10 -13.96
CA ILE A 231 -1.09 10.16 -12.91
C ILE A 231 0.41 9.86 -13.00
N TYR A 232 0.90 9.53 -14.20
CA TYR A 232 2.31 9.23 -14.45
C TYR A 232 3.02 10.46 -15.07
N SER A 233 3.08 11.56 -14.31
CA SER A 233 3.58 12.86 -14.80
C SER A 233 5.11 12.92 -14.99
N SER A 234 5.85 11.93 -14.54
CA SER A 234 7.33 11.92 -14.57
C SER A 234 7.84 10.61 -15.14
N ILE A 235 7.55 10.36 -16.41
CA ILE A 235 8.09 9.20 -17.13
C ILE A 235 9.41 9.63 -17.81
N PRO A 236 10.56 8.99 -17.49
CA PRO A 236 11.80 9.28 -18.19
C PRO A 236 11.70 8.93 -19.68
N GLU A 237 12.31 9.72 -20.54
CA GLU A 237 12.35 9.43 -21.98
C GLU A 237 13.01 8.07 -22.29
N SER A 238 13.98 7.67 -21.47
CA SER A 238 14.65 6.36 -21.54
C SER A 238 13.74 5.16 -21.28
N THR A 239 12.51 5.39 -20.84
CA THR A 239 11.47 4.35 -20.70
C THR A 239 11.07 3.77 -22.03
N PHE A 240 11.06 4.58 -23.08
CA PHE A 240 10.56 4.18 -24.40
C PHE A 240 11.70 3.73 -25.31
N TYR A 241 11.51 2.57 -25.96
CA TYR A 241 12.41 2.07 -26.99
C TYR A 241 11.64 1.66 -28.25
N SER A 242 12.32 1.65 -29.38
CA SER A 242 11.78 1.22 -30.67
C SER A 242 12.24 -0.20 -31.02
N ASN A 243 11.66 -0.79 -32.07
CA ASN A 243 11.99 -2.16 -32.49
C ASN A 243 13.46 -2.32 -32.86
N ASP A 244 14.11 -1.32 -33.47
CA ASP A 244 15.55 -1.33 -33.75
C ASP A 244 16.43 -1.19 -32.51
N GLN A 245 15.92 -0.67 -31.40
CA GLN A 245 16.60 -0.57 -30.12
C GLN A 245 16.37 -1.83 -29.24
N ARG A 246 15.38 -2.64 -29.56
CA ARG A 246 14.93 -3.78 -28.75
C ARG A 246 16.07 -4.69 -28.32
N ALA A 247 16.94 -5.07 -29.23
CA ALA A 247 18.08 -5.96 -28.92
C ALA A 247 19.12 -5.34 -27.96
N LYS A 248 19.17 -4.00 -27.85
CA LYS A 248 20.07 -3.29 -26.93
C LYS A 248 19.45 -3.10 -25.56
N VAL A 249 18.12 -2.99 -25.48
CA VAL A 249 17.37 -2.69 -24.27
C VAL A 249 16.99 -3.96 -23.49
N LEU A 250 16.51 -5.00 -24.20
CA LEU A 250 16.15 -6.24 -23.55
C LEU A 250 17.37 -7.01 -23.03
N PRO A 251 17.32 -7.52 -21.80
CA PRO A 251 18.38 -8.38 -21.27
C PRO A 251 18.61 -9.60 -22.16
N ILE A 252 19.89 -10.04 -22.30
CA ILE A 252 20.25 -11.22 -23.09
C ILE A 252 19.41 -12.44 -22.70
N LYS A 253 19.20 -12.68 -21.41
CA LYS A 253 18.37 -13.80 -20.92
C LYS A 253 16.91 -13.76 -21.37
N VAL A 254 16.37 -12.56 -21.65
CA VAL A 254 15.04 -12.40 -22.25
C VAL A 254 15.10 -12.77 -23.73
N GLN A 255 16.12 -12.29 -24.45
CA GLN A 255 16.32 -12.58 -25.88
C GLN A 255 16.58 -14.07 -26.14
N GLU A 256 17.34 -14.73 -25.27
CA GLU A 256 17.65 -16.17 -25.33
C GLU A 256 16.51 -17.05 -24.77
N LYS A 257 15.37 -16.43 -24.37
CA LYS A 257 14.20 -17.11 -23.81
C LYS A 257 14.45 -17.88 -22.51
N ASP A 258 15.47 -17.51 -21.75
CA ASP A 258 15.70 -18.00 -20.38
C ASP A 258 14.72 -17.37 -19.39
N VAL A 259 14.26 -16.15 -19.70
CA VAL A 259 13.21 -15.46 -18.96
C VAL A 259 11.94 -15.45 -19.80
N HIS A 260 10.96 -16.25 -19.38
CA HIS A 260 9.67 -16.35 -20.08
C HIS A 260 8.77 -15.15 -19.78
N PRO A 261 7.94 -14.73 -20.75
CA PRO A 261 6.97 -13.68 -20.59
C PRO A 261 5.86 -14.10 -19.60
N PHE A 262 5.20 -13.11 -19.06
CA PHE A 262 3.86 -13.21 -18.51
C PHE A 262 2.97 -12.20 -19.20
N TYR A 263 1.68 -12.40 -19.12
CA TYR A 263 0.71 -11.54 -19.77
C TYR A 263 -0.21 -10.90 -18.74
N ALA A 264 -0.66 -9.69 -19.03
CA ALA A 264 -1.67 -9.01 -18.24
C ALA A 264 -2.79 -8.50 -19.13
N ALA A 265 -4.02 -8.58 -18.65
CA ALA A 265 -5.20 -8.20 -19.41
C ALA A 265 -6.09 -7.26 -18.63
N ASP A 266 -6.64 -6.27 -19.35
CA ASP A 266 -7.82 -5.53 -18.94
C ASP A 266 -8.97 -5.88 -19.87
N TYR A 267 -10.10 -6.31 -19.29
CA TYR A 267 -11.22 -6.88 -20.03
C TYR A 267 -12.34 -5.88 -20.26
N GLY A 268 -12.59 -5.59 -21.53
CA GLY A 268 -13.73 -4.80 -21.95
C GLY A 268 -14.62 -5.54 -22.96
N THR A 269 -15.93 -5.55 -22.72
CA THR A 269 -16.93 -6.05 -23.68
C THR A 269 -17.37 -4.97 -24.66
N THR A 270 -17.64 -3.77 -24.17
CA THR A 270 -17.92 -2.54 -24.93
C THR A 270 -16.72 -1.62 -25.00
N ASN A 271 -15.87 -1.69 -24.02
CA ASN A 271 -14.60 -0.99 -23.91
C ASN A 271 -13.49 -1.83 -24.58
N PRO A 272 -12.31 -1.25 -24.84
CA PRO A 272 -11.18 -2.00 -25.35
C PRO A 272 -10.79 -3.20 -24.49
N MET A 273 -10.53 -4.33 -25.15
CA MET A 273 -9.87 -5.49 -24.56
C MET A 273 -8.38 -5.40 -24.84
N VAL A 274 -7.54 -5.52 -23.81
CA VAL A 274 -6.10 -5.39 -23.90
C VAL A 274 -5.40 -6.64 -23.36
N TYR A 275 -4.37 -7.12 -24.09
CA TYR A 275 -3.33 -8.00 -23.56
C TYR A 275 -1.98 -7.33 -23.71
N LEU A 276 -1.18 -7.34 -22.66
CA LEU A 276 0.22 -6.89 -22.68
C LEU A 276 1.15 -8.08 -22.47
N GLU A 277 2.14 -8.21 -23.34
CA GLU A 277 3.28 -9.11 -23.12
C GLU A 277 4.33 -8.41 -22.30
N MET A 278 4.68 -9.00 -21.17
CA MET A 278 5.54 -8.40 -20.16
C MET A 278 6.63 -9.36 -19.69
N TYR A 279 7.81 -8.82 -19.42
CA TYR A 279 8.91 -9.54 -18.80
C TYR A 279 9.26 -8.91 -17.47
N LYS A 280 9.45 -9.73 -16.43
CA LYS A 280 10.03 -9.32 -15.15
C LYS A 280 11.44 -9.89 -15.05
N TYR A 281 12.44 -9.03 -14.94
CA TYR A 281 13.84 -9.39 -14.84
C TYR A 281 14.47 -8.81 -13.57
N SER A 282 15.11 -9.68 -12.78
CA SER A 282 15.90 -9.28 -11.60
C SER A 282 17.37 -9.34 -11.97
N LYS A 283 18.02 -8.17 -12.04
CA LYS A 283 19.44 -8.07 -12.32
C LYS A 283 20.23 -8.51 -11.07
N PRO A 284 21.28 -9.30 -11.21
CA PRO A 284 22.13 -9.67 -10.08
C PRO A 284 22.64 -8.42 -9.34
N GLY A 285 22.43 -8.39 -8.01
CA GLY A 285 22.79 -7.26 -7.17
C GLY A 285 21.69 -6.21 -6.95
N ASP A 286 20.65 -6.18 -7.80
CA ASP A 286 19.50 -5.27 -7.63
C ASP A 286 18.38 -5.96 -6.86
N SER A 287 17.86 -5.29 -5.85
CA SER A 287 16.71 -5.78 -5.07
C SER A 287 15.37 -5.49 -5.74
N ILE A 288 15.33 -4.51 -6.65
CA ILE A 288 14.12 -4.05 -7.34
C ILE A 288 14.12 -4.60 -8.76
N PRO A 289 13.06 -5.28 -9.20
CA PRO A 289 13.00 -5.86 -10.54
C PRO A 289 12.81 -4.80 -11.62
N TYR A 290 13.23 -5.14 -12.84
CA TYR A 290 12.98 -4.40 -14.07
C TYR A 290 11.80 -5.02 -14.81
N PHE A 291 10.98 -4.18 -15.45
CA PHE A 291 9.85 -4.58 -16.26
C PHE A 291 10.03 -4.11 -17.70
N TYR A 292 9.76 -5.02 -18.63
CA TYR A 292 9.77 -4.74 -20.08
C TYR A 292 8.38 -5.08 -20.61
N ILE A 293 7.69 -4.09 -21.17
CA ILE A 293 6.41 -4.25 -21.86
C ILE A 293 6.74 -4.21 -23.35
N ASP A 294 6.69 -5.37 -23.99
CA ASP A 294 7.30 -5.56 -25.30
C ASP A 294 6.28 -5.59 -26.44
N ARG A 295 5.04 -6.04 -26.16
CA ARG A 295 3.96 -6.11 -27.16
C ARG A 295 2.60 -5.86 -26.54
N GLU A 296 1.70 -5.31 -27.34
CA GLU A 296 0.31 -5.04 -26.98
C GLU A 296 -0.64 -5.64 -28.03
N TYR A 297 -1.68 -6.29 -27.56
CA TYR A 297 -2.89 -6.56 -28.31
C TYR A 297 -3.98 -5.65 -27.79
N CYS A 298 -4.67 -4.95 -28.69
CA CYS A 298 -5.82 -4.13 -28.32
C CYS A 298 -6.98 -4.36 -29.31
N TRP A 299 -8.17 -4.64 -28.78
CA TRP A 299 -9.40 -4.72 -29.54
C TRP A 299 -10.41 -3.71 -29.02
N ASN A 300 -10.62 -2.64 -29.77
CA ASN A 300 -11.64 -1.64 -29.46
C ASN A 300 -12.92 -1.97 -30.22
N SER A 301 -13.91 -2.52 -29.50
CA SER A 301 -15.21 -2.94 -30.07
C SER A 301 -16.00 -1.77 -30.66
N ALA A 302 -15.87 -0.57 -30.08
CA ALA A 302 -16.56 0.62 -30.56
C ALA A 302 -15.99 1.11 -31.91
N GLU A 303 -14.68 1.16 -32.06
CA GLU A 303 -14.02 1.57 -33.30
C GLU A 303 -14.19 0.56 -34.43
N ARG A 304 -14.25 -0.74 -34.07
CA ARG A 304 -14.39 -1.83 -35.05
C ARG A 304 -15.82 -2.22 -35.32
N PHE A 305 -16.79 -1.56 -34.65
CA PHE A 305 -18.23 -1.86 -34.77
C PHE A 305 -18.56 -3.36 -34.60
N ARG A 306 -17.74 -4.07 -33.79
CA ARG A 306 -17.88 -5.51 -33.54
C ARG A 306 -17.43 -5.85 -32.14
N GLN A 307 -18.34 -6.46 -31.39
CA GLN A 307 -18.00 -7.14 -30.13
C GLN A 307 -17.47 -8.55 -30.43
N LYS A 308 -16.51 -9.00 -29.61
CA LYS A 308 -16.02 -10.37 -29.59
C LYS A 308 -16.56 -11.11 -28.38
N THR A 309 -16.73 -12.42 -28.53
CA THR A 309 -17.01 -13.34 -27.43
C THR A 309 -15.74 -13.66 -26.65
N ASP A 310 -15.90 -14.18 -25.43
CA ASP A 310 -14.76 -14.62 -24.60
C ASP A 310 -13.95 -15.71 -25.33
N ALA A 311 -14.61 -16.61 -26.07
CA ALA A 311 -13.93 -17.64 -26.86
C ALA A 311 -13.08 -17.06 -27.99
N GLU A 312 -13.52 -15.99 -28.65
CA GLU A 312 -12.73 -15.26 -29.65
C GLU A 312 -11.52 -14.58 -29.01
N TYR A 313 -11.67 -13.96 -27.82
CA TYR A 313 -10.56 -13.38 -27.09
C TYR A 313 -9.54 -14.43 -26.63
N VAL A 314 -9.99 -15.62 -26.24
CA VAL A 314 -9.10 -16.75 -25.95
C VAL A 314 -8.32 -17.19 -27.19
N SER A 315 -8.96 -17.21 -28.36
CA SER A 315 -8.27 -17.49 -29.63
C SER A 315 -7.23 -16.43 -29.94
N ASP A 316 -7.61 -15.16 -29.87
CA ASP A 316 -6.69 -14.04 -30.12
C ASP A 316 -5.50 -14.08 -29.18
N PHE A 317 -5.70 -14.43 -27.90
CA PHE A 317 -4.61 -14.59 -26.95
C PHE A 317 -3.63 -15.69 -27.37
N LYS A 318 -4.14 -16.84 -27.85
CA LYS A 318 -3.28 -17.93 -28.35
C LYS A 318 -2.46 -17.49 -29.57
N ASP A 319 -3.04 -16.71 -30.47
CA ASP A 319 -2.37 -16.15 -31.64
C ASP A 319 -1.35 -15.04 -31.26
N PHE A 320 -1.61 -14.34 -30.15
CA PHE A 320 -0.72 -13.31 -29.61
C PHE A 320 0.50 -13.87 -28.89
N LEU A 321 0.46 -15.13 -28.42
CA LEU A 321 1.58 -15.74 -27.70
C LEU A 321 2.86 -15.80 -28.56
N THR A 322 3.97 -15.27 -28.01
CA THR A 322 5.30 -15.38 -28.62
C THR A 322 6.07 -16.61 -28.12
N ASP A 323 5.75 -17.06 -26.90
CA ASP A 323 6.36 -18.25 -26.29
C ASP A 323 5.29 -19.08 -25.58
N GLN A 324 5.13 -20.32 -26.00
CA GLN A 324 4.22 -21.29 -25.37
C GLN A 324 4.63 -21.64 -23.91
N ARG A 325 5.86 -21.33 -23.53
CA ARG A 325 6.38 -21.50 -22.16
C ARG A 325 6.12 -20.30 -21.26
N TYR A 326 5.19 -19.36 -21.64
CA TYR A 326 4.83 -18.22 -20.80
C TYR A 326 4.48 -18.63 -19.35
N LYS A 327 4.67 -17.71 -18.39
CA LYS A 327 4.43 -18.00 -16.97
C LYS A 327 2.94 -18.12 -16.65
N PHE A 328 2.18 -17.07 -16.91
CA PHE A 328 0.75 -16.96 -16.66
C PHE A 328 0.14 -15.74 -17.36
N LEU A 329 -1.19 -15.72 -17.43
CA LEU A 329 -2.02 -14.56 -17.77
C LEU A 329 -2.65 -14.01 -16.48
N ILE A 330 -2.52 -12.71 -16.25
CA ILE A 330 -3.14 -11.99 -15.14
C ILE A 330 -4.36 -11.27 -15.67
N VAL A 331 -5.51 -11.43 -15.01
CA VAL A 331 -6.80 -10.84 -15.43
C VAL A 331 -7.47 -10.17 -14.23
N ASP A 332 -8.16 -9.06 -14.45
CA ASP A 332 -8.94 -8.39 -13.41
C ASP A 332 -9.91 -9.37 -12.72
N PRO A 333 -9.99 -9.36 -11.38
CA PRO A 333 -10.90 -10.23 -10.63
C PRO A 333 -12.38 -10.11 -11.01
N SER A 334 -12.80 -8.98 -11.58
CA SER A 334 -14.18 -8.73 -12.01
C SER A 334 -14.53 -9.36 -13.37
N ALA A 335 -13.51 -9.78 -14.15
CA ALA A 335 -13.69 -10.41 -15.47
C ALA A 335 -13.94 -11.92 -15.37
N ASP A 336 -14.92 -12.34 -14.58
CA ASP A 336 -15.16 -13.76 -14.27
C ASP A 336 -15.46 -14.59 -15.52
N SER A 337 -16.20 -14.08 -16.50
CA SER A 337 -16.54 -14.82 -17.73
C SER A 337 -15.27 -15.11 -18.56
N LEU A 338 -14.43 -14.11 -18.79
CA LEU A 338 -13.17 -14.28 -19.49
C LEU A 338 -12.21 -15.21 -18.71
N TYR A 339 -12.19 -15.09 -17.39
CA TYR A 339 -11.39 -15.97 -16.54
C TYR A 339 -11.76 -17.44 -16.72
N VAL A 340 -13.06 -17.74 -16.69
CA VAL A 340 -13.58 -19.11 -16.89
C VAL A 340 -13.25 -19.61 -18.31
N ALA A 341 -13.45 -18.78 -19.34
CA ALA A 341 -13.15 -19.15 -20.73
C ALA A 341 -11.68 -19.53 -20.92
N HIS A 342 -10.75 -18.72 -20.37
CA HIS A 342 -9.33 -19.02 -20.41
C HIS A 342 -8.99 -20.29 -19.61
N GLN A 343 -9.61 -20.49 -18.44
CA GLN A 343 -9.38 -21.69 -17.64
C GLN A 343 -9.82 -22.95 -18.39
N GLN A 344 -10.98 -22.93 -19.03
CA GLN A 344 -11.49 -24.03 -19.86
C GLN A 344 -10.59 -24.32 -21.08
N ALA A 345 -9.96 -23.29 -21.62
CA ALA A 345 -9.00 -23.40 -22.72
C ALA A 345 -7.60 -23.88 -22.30
N GLY A 346 -7.38 -24.17 -21.01
CA GLY A 346 -6.10 -24.62 -20.46
C GLY A 346 -5.04 -23.52 -20.29
N THR A 347 -5.44 -22.23 -20.30
CA THR A 347 -4.55 -21.11 -20.06
C THR A 347 -4.09 -21.12 -18.60
N ARG A 348 -2.80 -20.91 -18.36
CA ARG A 348 -2.27 -20.67 -17.01
C ARG A 348 -2.65 -19.27 -16.57
N ILE A 349 -3.76 -19.13 -15.85
CA ILE A 349 -4.39 -17.85 -15.50
C ILE A 349 -4.41 -17.62 -13.99
N MET A 350 -4.30 -16.34 -13.59
CA MET A 350 -4.45 -15.90 -12.20
C MET A 350 -5.18 -14.56 -12.10
N LYS A 351 -5.85 -14.33 -10.97
CA LYS A 351 -6.52 -13.07 -10.68
C LYS A 351 -5.52 -11.99 -10.29
N ALA A 352 -5.73 -10.78 -10.80
CA ALA A 352 -4.91 -9.61 -10.49
C ALA A 352 -5.10 -9.15 -9.03
N LYS A 353 -4.05 -8.52 -8.49
CA LYS A 353 -4.20 -7.56 -7.40
C LYS A 353 -4.59 -6.23 -8.04
N ASN A 354 -5.82 -5.80 -7.82
CA ASN A 354 -6.38 -4.64 -8.53
C ASN A 354 -6.53 -3.37 -7.70
N ASP A 355 -5.94 -3.32 -6.48
CA ASP A 355 -5.94 -2.12 -5.64
C ASP A 355 -5.36 -0.92 -6.42
N VAL A 356 -6.20 0.09 -6.68
CA VAL A 356 -5.89 1.18 -7.62
C VAL A 356 -4.72 2.03 -7.11
N ARG A 357 -4.87 2.67 -5.94
CA ARG A 357 -3.84 3.60 -5.42
C ARG A 357 -2.49 2.93 -5.11
N PRO A 358 -2.45 1.79 -4.41
CA PRO A 358 -1.18 1.09 -4.20
C PRO A 358 -0.51 0.64 -5.50
N GLY A 359 -1.29 0.19 -6.47
CA GLY A 359 -0.79 -0.19 -7.79
C GLY A 359 -0.21 1.00 -8.55
N ILE A 360 -0.92 2.14 -8.60
CA ILE A 360 -0.44 3.37 -9.23
C ILE A 360 0.85 3.87 -8.55
N SER A 361 0.89 3.88 -7.22
CA SER A 361 2.09 4.30 -6.47
C SER A 361 3.30 3.43 -6.81
N MET A 362 3.12 2.11 -6.92
CA MET A 362 4.20 1.19 -7.30
C MET A 362 4.70 1.44 -8.72
N VAL A 363 3.81 1.59 -9.69
CA VAL A 363 4.15 1.88 -11.09
C VAL A 363 4.85 3.24 -11.20
N SER A 364 4.33 4.28 -10.54
CA SER A 364 4.97 5.60 -10.52
C SER A 364 6.40 5.55 -9.97
N THR A 365 6.62 4.79 -8.90
CA THR A 365 7.95 4.60 -8.32
C THR A 365 8.88 3.90 -9.31
N LEU A 366 8.42 2.82 -9.96
CA LEU A 366 9.24 2.09 -10.93
C LEU A 366 9.57 2.95 -12.16
N PHE A 367 8.67 3.82 -12.61
CA PHE A 367 8.99 4.83 -13.64
C PHE A 367 10.07 5.80 -13.17
N SER A 368 9.92 6.36 -11.96
CA SER A 368 10.86 7.38 -11.44
C SER A 368 12.28 6.87 -11.29
N ILE A 369 12.45 5.58 -10.97
CA ILE A 369 13.78 4.95 -10.84
C ILE A 369 14.27 4.29 -12.14
N GLY A 370 13.53 4.43 -13.25
CA GLY A 370 13.93 3.90 -14.57
C GLY A 370 13.88 2.37 -14.69
N HIS A 371 12.95 1.71 -13.99
CA HIS A 371 12.82 0.25 -13.98
C HIS A 371 11.67 -0.28 -14.86
N ILE A 372 11.01 0.59 -15.65
CA ILE A 372 10.02 0.20 -16.64
C ILE A 372 10.51 0.62 -18.02
N PHE A 373 10.41 -0.31 -18.99
CA PHE A 373 10.76 -0.11 -20.38
C PHE A 373 9.59 -0.55 -21.27
N ILE A 374 9.22 0.26 -22.26
CA ILE A 374 8.05 0.06 -23.11
C ILE A 374 8.47 0.15 -24.56
N ASN A 375 8.15 -0.86 -25.35
CA ASN A 375 8.31 -0.83 -26.80
C ASN A 375 7.24 0.06 -27.42
N LYS A 376 7.61 1.29 -27.78
CA LYS A 376 6.66 2.28 -28.30
C LYS A 376 6.06 1.91 -29.65
N ASP A 377 6.76 1.09 -30.45
CA ASP A 377 6.29 0.68 -31.76
C ASP A 377 5.24 -0.45 -31.67
N GLU A 378 5.36 -1.31 -30.64
CA GLU A 378 4.49 -2.46 -30.42
C GLU A 378 3.42 -2.23 -29.35
N CYS A 379 3.49 -1.11 -28.59
CA CYS A 379 2.54 -0.76 -27.54
C CYS A 379 1.96 0.66 -27.72
N PRO A 380 1.39 1.00 -28.91
CA PRO A 380 0.97 2.36 -29.23
C PRO A 380 -0.18 2.86 -28.34
N ASN A 381 -1.12 1.99 -27.95
CA ASN A 381 -2.24 2.40 -27.09
C ASN A 381 -1.74 2.69 -25.67
N LEU A 382 -0.87 1.85 -25.11
CA LEU A 382 -0.27 2.09 -23.80
C LEU A 382 0.48 3.43 -23.78
N VAL A 383 1.29 3.71 -24.80
CA VAL A 383 2.03 4.98 -24.90
C VAL A 383 1.08 6.18 -24.95
N ALA A 384 0.01 6.08 -25.72
CA ALA A 384 -1.01 7.14 -25.80
C ALA A 384 -1.76 7.34 -24.46
N GLU A 385 -2.19 6.24 -23.83
CA GLU A 385 -2.92 6.27 -22.58
C GLU A 385 -2.10 6.84 -21.42
N LEU A 386 -0.78 6.57 -21.36
CA LEU A 386 0.09 7.10 -20.31
C LEU A 386 0.05 8.63 -20.21
N GLY A 387 -0.10 9.33 -21.34
CA GLY A 387 -0.24 10.79 -21.38
C GLY A 387 -1.64 11.29 -20.99
N LEU A 388 -2.66 10.44 -21.05
CA LEU A 388 -4.06 10.77 -20.81
C LEU A 388 -4.58 10.27 -19.47
N TYR A 389 -3.87 9.35 -18.81
CA TYR A 389 -4.30 8.74 -17.56
C TYR A 389 -4.27 9.74 -16.42
N GLN A 390 -5.44 10.19 -15.97
CA GLN A 390 -5.60 11.32 -15.05
C GLN A 390 -6.47 10.97 -13.85
N TRP A 391 -6.24 11.69 -12.75
CA TRP A 391 -7.10 11.65 -11.57
C TRP A 391 -8.45 12.33 -11.85
N ASP A 392 -9.54 11.76 -11.32
CA ASP A 392 -10.87 12.37 -11.35
C ASP A 392 -10.97 13.49 -10.31
N ALA A 393 -10.77 14.74 -10.75
CA ALA A 393 -10.83 15.91 -9.87
C ALA A 393 -12.20 16.05 -9.19
N LYS A 394 -13.32 15.70 -9.86
CA LYS A 394 -14.68 15.78 -9.29
C LYS A 394 -14.89 14.77 -8.16
N LYS A 395 -14.36 13.55 -8.31
CA LYS A 395 -14.35 12.56 -7.21
C LYS A 395 -13.40 12.97 -6.10
N GLY A 396 -12.23 13.52 -6.44
CA GLY A 396 -11.27 14.08 -5.50
C GLY A 396 -11.86 15.14 -4.58
N GLU A 397 -12.72 16.01 -5.11
CA GLU A 397 -13.47 16.99 -4.32
C GLU A 397 -14.39 16.36 -3.27
N LYS A 398 -14.83 15.14 -3.49
CA LYS A 398 -15.66 14.36 -2.54
C LYS A 398 -14.82 13.47 -1.63
N GLY A 399 -13.48 13.56 -1.68
CA GLY A 399 -12.56 12.72 -0.91
C GLY A 399 -12.34 11.32 -1.49
N ILE A 400 -12.79 11.07 -2.73
CA ILE A 400 -12.61 9.79 -3.43
C ILE A 400 -11.55 9.99 -4.50
N GLU A 401 -10.42 9.29 -4.38
CA GLU A 401 -9.32 9.39 -5.32
C GLU A 401 -9.28 8.15 -6.22
N GLU A 402 -9.73 8.36 -7.44
CA GLU A 402 -9.76 7.35 -8.49
C GLU A 402 -9.36 7.99 -9.82
N PRO A 403 -8.78 7.22 -10.75
CA PRO A 403 -8.58 7.66 -12.12
C PRO A 403 -9.92 7.93 -12.83
N ILE A 404 -9.89 8.80 -13.83
CA ILE A 404 -10.97 8.90 -14.80
C ILE A 404 -11.02 7.56 -15.55
N LYS A 405 -12.20 6.93 -15.59
CA LYS A 405 -12.45 5.66 -16.27
C LYS A 405 -12.67 5.87 -17.76
N GLN A 406 -11.63 6.32 -18.44
CA GLN A 406 -11.59 6.55 -19.89
C GLN A 406 -10.14 6.49 -20.36
N ASN A 407 -9.86 5.76 -21.43
CA ASN A 407 -8.52 5.57 -21.99
C ASN A 407 -7.52 5.09 -20.91
N ASP A 408 -7.91 4.08 -20.12
CA ASP A 408 -7.17 3.56 -18.98
C ASP A 408 -6.86 2.06 -19.10
N HIS A 409 -7.26 1.40 -20.20
CA HIS A 409 -7.25 -0.06 -20.34
C HIS A 409 -5.84 -0.65 -20.39
N SER A 410 -4.95 -0.09 -21.20
CA SER A 410 -3.55 -0.53 -21.27
C SER A 410 -2.80 -0.13 -20.01
N CYS A 411 -3.10 1.03 -19.42
CA CYS A 411 -2.55 1.47 -18.14
C CYS A 411 -2.98 0.54 -17.00
N ASP A 412 -4.24 0.12 -16.95
CA ASP A 412 -4.76 -0.80 -15.95
C ASP A 412 -4.19 -2.21 -16.13
N ALA A 413 -4.07 -2.72 -17.37
CA ALA A 413 -3.40 -3.99 -17.66
C ALA A 413 -1.93 -3.97 -17.19
N MET A 414 -1.18 -2.90 -17.50
CA MET A 414 0.20 -2.73 -17.02
C MET A 414 0.26 -2.72 -15.49
N ARG A 415 -0.61 -1.97 -14.83
CA ARG A 415 -0.71 -1.91 -13.37
C ARG A 415 -1.01 -3.28 -12.77
N TYR A 416 -1.94 -4.04 -13.34
CA TYR A 416 -2.25 -5.41 -12.91
C TYR A 416 -1.02 -6.32 -13.00
N GLY A 417 -0.32 -6.28 -14.14
CA GLY A 417 0.87 -7.07 -14.37
C GLY A 417 1.98 -6.77 -13.35
N ILE A 418 2.32 -5.52 -13.18
CA ILE A 418 3.37 -5.07 -12.25
C ILE A 418 2.98 -5.32 -10.80
N PHE A 419 1.81 -4.87 -10.37
CA PHE A 419 1.40 -4.93 -8.97
C PHE A 419 1.15 -6.37 -8.48
N THR A 420 0.68 -7.26 -9.35
CA THR A 420 0.45 -8.67 -9.00
C THR A 420 1.75 -9.43 -8.84
N THR A 421 2.72 -9.17 -9.72
CA THR A 421 4.00 -9.90 -9.74
C THR A 421 5.06 -9.33 -8.81
N THR A 422 4.81 -8.17 -8.21
CA THR A 422 5.80 -7.47 -7.38
C THR A 422 5.30 -7.35 -5.95
N SER A 423 6.15 -7.74 -5.00
CA SER A 423 5.93 -7.46 -3.59
C SER A 423 6.25 -6.00 -3.30
N LYS A 424 5.47 -5.34 -2.43
CA LYS A 424 5.84 -4.01 -1.94
C LYS A 424 7.22 -3.99 -1.25
N TYR A 425 7.68 -5.12 -0.76
CA TYR A 425 9.01 -5.27 -0.17
C TYR A 425 10.14 -5.26 -1.19
N GLU A 426 9.88 -5.72 -2.43
CA GLU A 426 10.88 -5.66 -3.50
C GLU A 426 11.15 -4.21 -3.90
N VAL A 427 10.14 -3.33 -3.86
CA VAL A 427 10.25 -1.93 -4.29
C VAL A 427 10.59 -1.01 -3.11
N PHE A 428 9.90 -1.14 -1.98
CA PHE A 428 10.02 -0.22 -0.84
C PHE A 428 10.91 -0.74 0.30
N GLY A 429 11.49 -1.95 0.15
CA GLY A 429 12.31 -2.62 1.16
C GLY A 429 11.50 -3.20 2.32
N ARG A 430 12.13 -4.08 3.11
CA ARG A 430 11.53 -4.56 4.36
C ARG A 430 11.54 -3.44 5.41
N VAL A 431 10.44 -3.29 6.12
CA VAL A 431 10.31 -2.38 7.26
C VAL A 431 11.14 -2.90 8.43
#